data_9f410fc64caa15f506032b02dbbf92e1
#
_entry.id   9f410fc64caa15f506032b02dbbf92e1
#
_cell.length_a   1.000
_cell.length_b   1.000
_cell.length_c   1.000
_cell.angle_alpha   90.00
_cell.angle_beta   90.00
_cell.angle_gamma   90.00
#
_symmetry.space_group_name_H-M   'P 1'
#
loop_
_entity.id
_entity.type
_entity.pdbx_description
1 polymer ?
#
loop_
_entity_poly.entity_id
_entity_poly.type
_entity_poly.pdbx_seq_one_letter_code
_entity_poly.pdbx_strand_id
1 'polypeptide(L)'
;RGDQSLATTAENNASAIPQTPWRVVASAPLAEKGMFEAGGLPELGLALLFLLAALACLAAPAYLKKRRASAAEDMGDGAELTFGEMKAQGIIPPEPDAPKPVFNIKETTRPKVPLERSIFRAYDIRGVVGTNLDAGIARLIGEVIGTMLVEKGLHGIVVGYDGRLSSVKLADGLNEGLVSAGVSVLNIGQVPTPLVYFATHNSEFTSGVSVTGSHNPPDYNGFKIVIDGHTLSGDEITGIFERIVEKKVVKAQQPGH
;
A
#
# COMPACT_ATOMS: atom_id res chain seq x y z
N ARG A 1 14.85 19.52 51.33
CA ARG A 1 14.54 20.95 51.60
C ARG A 1 14.00 21.50 50.31
N GLY A 2 12.64 21.49 50.16
CA GLY A 2 11.96 22.09 49.02
C GLY A 2 11.92 23.61 49.19
N ASP A 3 12.18 24.28 48.12
CA ASP A 3 12.17 25.72 48.03
C ASP A 3 10.77 26.28 48.33
N GLN A 4 10.65 27.11 49.37
CA GLN A 4 9.40 27.75 49.80
C GLN A 4 9.00 28.94 48.92
N SER A 5 9.73 29.25 47.86
CA SER A 5 9.55 30.44 47.01
C SER A 5 8.47 30.31 45.95
N LEU A 6 7.90 29.11 45.75
CA LEU A 6 6.88 28.83 44.68
C LEU A 6 5.43 29.06 45.14
N ALA A 7 5.17 29.55 46.35
CA ALA A 7 3.83 29.52 46.96
C ALA A 7 3.02 30.82 46.81
N THR A 8 3.44 31.86 46.07
CA THR A 8 2.83 33.17 46.25
C THR A 8 2.09 33.78 45.03
N THR A 9 1.91 33.10 43.91
CA THR A 9 1.34 33.77 42.73
C THR A 9 0.43 32.93 41.84
N ALA A 10 -0.14 31.82 42.32
CA ALA A 10 -1.15 31.09 41.54
C ALA A 10 -2.25 30.61 42.48
N GLU A 11 -3.50 30.57 42.05
CA GLU A 11 -4.57 29.82 42.72
C GLU A 11 -4.20 28.35 42.78
N ASN A 12 -3.54 27.97 43.85
CA ASN A 12 -3.01 26.61 44.01
C ASN A 12 -4.04 25.77 44.75
N ASN A 13 -4.67 24.84 44.08
CA ASN A 13 -5.37 23.74 44.73
C ASN A 13 -4.34 22.77 45.30
N ALA A 14 -4.01 22.91 46.58
CA ALA A 14 -3.12 22.02 47.29
C ALA A 14 -3.92 20.94 48.02
N SER A 15 -3.77 19.68 47.66
CA SER A 15 -4.32 18.53 48.36
C SER A 15 -3.28 17.86 49.24
N ALA A 16 -3.63 17.61 50.54
CA ALA A 16 -2.77 16.89 51.47
C ALA A 16 -2.75 15.40 51.11
N ILE A 17 -1.56 14.81 51.10
CA ILE A 17 -1.43 13.35 50.97
C ILE A 17 -1.63 12.74 52.35
N PRO A 18 -2.63 11.83 52.55
CA PRO A 18 -2.88 11.21 53.89
C PRO A 18 -1.60 10.55 54.41
N GLN A 19 -1.33 10.75 55.73
CA GLN A 19 -0.23 10.18 56.48
C GLN A 19 1.19 10.65 56.08
N THR A 20 1.32 11.74 55.34
CA THR A 20 2.66 12.32 55.00
C THR A 20 2.67 13.84 55.23
N PRO A 21 3.85 14.44 55.46
CA PRO A 21 3.97 15.88 55.55
C PRO A 21 3.95 16.59 54.19
N TRP A 22 3.70 15.81 53.10
CA TRP A 22 3.75 16.29 51.72
C TRP A 22 2.38 16.76 51.22
N ARG A 23 2.38 17.76 50.36
CA ARG A 23 1.22 18.26 49.64
C ARG A 23 1.49 18.18 48.15
N VAL A 24 0.51 17.77 47.38
CA VAL A 24 0.53 17.90 45.92
C VAL A 24 0.03 19.30 45.60
N VAL A 25 0.87 20.09 44.96
CA VAL A 25 0.53 21.42 44.45
C VAL A 25 0.40 21.31 42.93
N ALA A 26 -0.80 21.43 42.42
CA ALA A 26 -1.03 21.59 40.98
C ALA A 26 -1.01 23.11 40.68
N SER A 27 0.05 23.61 40.10
CA SER A 27 0.08 24.93 39.49
C SER A 27 -0.39 24.82 38.04
N ALA A 28 -1.55 25.38 37.76
CA ALA A 28 -1.85 25.69 36.37
C ALA A 28 -0.87 26.78 35.92
N PRO A 29 -0.23 26.66 34.76
CA PRO A 29 0.51 27.78 34.20
C PRO A 29 -0.43 28.97 34.12
N LEU A 30 0.00 30.14 34.60
CA LEU A 30 -0.72 31.40 34.35
C LEU A 30 -1.01 31.38 32.84
N ALA A 31 -2.31 31.41 32.49
CA ALA A 31 -2.68 31.60 31.12
C ALA A 31 -2.04 32.91 30.68
N GLU A 32 -0.97 32.82 29.92
CA GLU A 32 -0.50 33.98 29.19
C GLU A 32 -1.70 34.49 28.43
N LYS A 33 -2.10 35.76 28.67
CA LYS A 33 -3.17 36.39 27.88
C LYS A 33 -2.78 36.17 26.43
N GLY A 34 -3.41 35.20 25.81
CA GLY A 34 -3.16 34.85 24.43
C GLY A 34 -3.50 36.07 23.57
N MET A 35 -2.89 36.18 22.44
CA MET A 35 -3.10 37.23 21.44
C MET A 35 -4.58 37.46 21.09
N PHE A 36 -5.48 36.63 21.61
CA PHE A 36 -6.93 36.61 21.38
C PHE A 36 -7.78 37.23 22.53
N GLU A 37 -7.16 37.59 23.67
CA GLU A 37 -7.91 38.24 24.79
C GLU A 37 -7.92 39.79 24.73
N ALA A 38 -7.20 40.38 23.81
CA ALA A 38 -7.21 41.82 23.61
C ALA A 38 -8.29 42.16 22.56
N GLY A 39 -9.53 42.34 22.98
CA GLY A 39 -10.63 42.85 22.12
C GLY A 39 -10.17 44.09 21.35
N GLY A 40 -9.70 43.94 20.13
CA GLY A 40 -9.15 45.03 19.34
C GLY A 40 -8.97 44.69 17.85
N LEU A 41 -8.47 45.64 17.08
CA LEU A 41 -8.23 45.58 15.64
C LEU A 41 -7.56 44.26 15.13
N PRO A 42 -6.67 43.57 15.89
CA PRO A 42 -6.10 42.29 15.45
C PRO A 42 -7.13 41.16 15.35
N GLU A 43 -8.08 41.07 16.25
CA GLU A 43 -9.11 40.01 16.22
C GLU A 43 -10.07 40.19 15.04
N LEU A 44 -10.46 41.41 14.75
CA LEU A 44 -11.28 41.71 13.58
C LEU A 44 -10.54 41.36 12.28
N GLY A 45 -9.21 41.64 12.22
CA GLY A 45 -8.38 41.29 11.11
C GLY A 45 -8.25 39.76 10.89
N LEU A 46 -8.07 39.01 11.99
CA LEU A 46 -8.00 37.56 11.95
C LEU A 46 -9.33 36.91 11.57
N ALA A 47 -10.46 37.41 12.16
CA ALA A 47 -11.79 36.94 11.83
C ALA A 47 -12.12 37.21 10.35
N LEU A 48 -11.73 38.35 9.81
CA LEU A 48 -11.90 38.69 8.40
C LEU A 48 -11.07 37.76 7.52
N LEU A 49 -9.83 37.43 7.92
CA LEU A 49 -8.95 36.53 7.18
C LEU A 49 -9.51 35.10 7.14
N PHE A 50 -10.05 34.59 8.25
CA PHE A 50 -10.74 33.31 8.29
C PHE A 50 -12.03 33.31 7.46
N LEU A 51 -12.79 34.40 7.47
CA LEU A 51 -13.99 34.56 6.65
C LEU A 51 -13.62 34.52 5.15
N LEU A 52 -12.59 35.26 4.76
CA LEU A 52 -12.10 35.26 3.38
C LEU A 52 -11.56 33.89 2.95
N ALA A 53 -10.84 33.20 3.83
CA ALA A 53 -10.38 31.85 3.57
C ALA A 53 -11.56 30.86 3.42
N ALA A 54 -12.57 30.94 4.27
CA ALA A 54 -13.79 30.15 4.18
C ALA A 54 -14.55 30.42 2.87
N LEU A 55 -14.72 31.69 2.50
CA LEU A 55 -15.33 32.09 1.23
C LEU A 55 -14.52 31.60 0.03
N ALA A 56 -13.19 31.66 0.09
CA ALA A 56 -12.30 31.11 -0.94
C ALA A 56 -12.45 29.60 -1.06
N CYS A 57 -12.52 28.87 0.06
CA CYS A 57 -12.76 27.42 0.08
C CYS A 57 -14.14 27.05 -0.51
N LEU A 58 -15.17 27.84 -0.24
CA LEU A 58 -16.50 27.62 -0.82
C LEU A 58 -16.56 27.98 -2.32
N ALA A 59 -15.84 29.01 -2.74
CA ALA A 59 -15.81 29.45 -4.14
C ALA A 59 -14.83 28.64 -5.00
N ALA A 60 -13.78 28.03 -4.40
CA ALA A 60 -12.75 27.30 -5.11
C ALA A 60 -13.31 26.16 -6.00
N PRO A 61 -14.25 25.31 -5.56
CA PRO A 61 -14.81 24.26 -6.39
C PRO A 61 -15.53 24.82 -7.64
N ALA A 62 -16.30 25.88 -7.46
CA ALA A 62 -17.02 26.52 -8.56
C ALA A 62 -16.04 27.22 -9.53
N TYR A 63 -15.03 27.89 -9.00
CA TYR A 63 -13.99 28.52 -9.79
C TYR A 63 -13.16 27.51 -10.57
N LEU A 64 -12.75 26.41 -9.93
CA LEU A 64 -12.00 25.31 -10.57
C LEU A 64 -12.85 24.61 -11.63
N LYS A 65 -14.14 24.40 -11.36
CA LYS A 65 -15.10 23.85 -12.33
C LYS A 65 -15.24 24.79 -13.54
N LYS A 66 -15.38 26.10 -13.30
CA LYS A 66 -15.46 27.10 -14.39
C LYS A 66 -14.16 27.19 -15.19
N ARG A 67 -13.00 27.14 -14.53
CA ARG A 67 -11.68 27.15 -15.19
C ARG A 67 -11.43 25.88 -16.00
N ARG A 68 -11.88 24.70 -15.50
CA ARG A 68 -11.85 23.44 -16.25
C ARG A 68 -12.77 23.47 -17.46
N ALA A 69 -13.98 24.03 -17.31
CA ALA A 69 -14.90 24.19 -18.43
C ALA A 69 -14.34 25.15 -19.51
N SER A 70 -13.78 26.30 -19.08
CA SER A 70 -13.14 27.26 -20.01
C SER A 70 -11.88 26.69 -20.66
N ALA A 71 -11.10 25.86 -19.96
CA ALA A 71 -9.95 25.17 -20.55
C ALA A 71 -10.37 24.05 -21.52
N ALA A 72 -11.56 23.47 -21.31
CA ALA A 72 -12.15 22.50 -22.24
C ALA A 72 -12.72 23.15 -23.49
N GLU A 73 -13.22 24.40 -23.37
CA GLU A 73 -13.68 25.20 -24.53
C GLU A 73 -12.53 25.74 -25.37
N ASP A 74 -11.36 26.01 -24.75
CA ASP A 74 -10.16 26.52 -25.44
C ASP A 74 -9.32 25.39 -26.11
N MET A 75 -9.52 24.14 -25.66
CA MET A 75 -9.08 22.94 -26.36
C MET A 75 -10.22 22.44 -27.26
N GLY A 76 -10.39 23.09 -28.41
CA GLY A 76 -11.47 22.82 -29.35
C GLY A 76 -11.71 21.33 -29.55
N ASP A 77 -12.95 20.91 -29.32
CA ASP A 77 -13.63 19.66 -29.69
C ASP A 77 -12.79 18.34 -29.68
N GLY A 78 -11.79 18.29 -28.81
CA GLY A 78 -11.05 17.08 -28.50
C GLY A 78 -11.76 16.40 -27.38
N ALA A 79 -12.77 15.57 -27.67
CA ALA A 79 -13.24 14.56 -26.71
C ALA A 79 -12.00 13.89 -26.10
N GLU A 80 -11.89 13.88 -24.77
CA GLU A 80 -10.84 13.12 -24.07
C GLU A 80 -11.01 11.67 -24.49
N LEU A 81 -10.23 11.27 -25.51
CA LEU A 81 -10.21 9.90 -25.99
C LEU A 81 -9.74 9.02 -24.84
N THR A 82 -10.53 8.04 -24.51
CA THR A 82 -10.09 7.00 -23.58
C THR A 82 -8.87 6.28 -24.15
N PHE A 83 -8.05 5.68 -23.30
CA PHE A 83 -6.89 4.90 -23.72
C PHE A 83 -7.26 3.85 -24.79
N GLY A 84 -8.45 3.25 -24.68
CA GLY A 84 -8.99 2.31 -25.66
C GLY A 84 -9.28 2.95 -27.01
N GLU A 85 -9.84 4.15 -27.02
CA GLU A 85 -10.14 4.90 -28.25
C GLU A 85 -8.86 5.41 -28.93
N MET A 86 -7.87 5.87 -28.16
CA MET A 86 -6.55 6.26 -28.68
C MET A 86 -5.83 5.07 -29.33
N LYS A 87 -5.97 3.86 -28.75
CA LYS A 87 -5.42 2.63 -29.33
C LYS A 87 -6.17 2.23 -30.61
N ALA A 88 -7.51 2.34 -30.62
CA ALA A 88 -8.33 2.03 -31.79
C ALA A 88 -8.11 2.99 -32.95
N GLN A 89 -7.78 4.25 -32.66
CA GLN A 89 -7.49 5.29 -33.68
C GLN A 89 -6.01 5.31 -34.12
N GLY A 90 -5.17 4.39 -33.59
CA GLY A 90 -3.74 4.33 -33.98
C GLY A 90 -2.90 5.51 -33.46
N ILE A 91 -3.43 6.32 -32.55
CA ILE A 91 -2.70 7.43 -31.90
C ILE A 91 -1.61 6.89 -30.98
N ILE A 92 -1.89 5.76 -30.32
CA ILE A 92 -0.88 4.97 -29.60
C ILE A 92 -0.37 3.94 -30.60
N PRO A 93 0.93 3.93 -30.94
CA PRO A 93 1.49 2.89 -31.78
C PRO A 93 1.11 1.52 -31.23
N PRO A 94 0.79 0.52 -32.09
CA PRO A 94 0.65 -0.84 -31.60
C PRO A 94 1.91 -1.16 -30.82
N GLU A 95 1.71 -1.68 -29.62
CA GLU A 95 2.83 -2.19 -28.81
C GLU A 95 3.70 -3.03 -29.74
N PRO A 96 5.00 -2.72 -29.88
CA PRO A 96 5.86 -3.59 -30.64
C PRO A 96 5.64 -4.99 -30.08
N ASP A 97 5.48 -6.00 -30.91
CA ASP A 97 5.33 -7.40 -30.51
C ASP A 97 6.44 -7.70 -29.49
N ALA A 98 6.19 -7.29 -28.24
CA ALA A 98 7.05 -7.65 -27.13
C ALA A 98 7.00 -9.19 -27.13
N PRO A 99 8.11 -9.87 -27.24
CA PRO A 99 8.10 -11.32 -27.20
C PRO A 99 7.35 -11.68 -25.92
N LYS A 100 6.18 -12.31 -26.09
CA LYS A 100 5.42 -12.82 -24.95
C LYS A 100 6.41 -13.57 -24.10
N PRO A 101 6.59 -13.27 -22.82
CA PRO A 101 7.57 -13.95 -22.00
C PRO A 101 7.23 -15.43 -22.05
N VAL A 102 8.00 -16.16 -22.85
CA VAL A 102 7.93 -17.63 -22.90
C VAL A 102 8.56 -18.07 -21.61
N PHE A 103 7.72 -18.28 -20.59
CA PHE A 103 8.17 -18.93 -19.36
C PHE A 103 8.66 -20.32 -19.74
N ASN A 104 9.97 -20.47 -19.78
CA ASN A 104 10.60 -21.73 -20.12
C ASN A 104 10.54 -22.63 -18.87
N ILE A 105 9.40 -23.31 -18.67
CA ILE A 105 9.10 -24.19 -17.52
C ILE A 105 9.98 -25.47 -17.58
N LYS A 106 11.23 -25.35 -17.96
CA LYS A 106 12.10 -26.52 -18.12
C LYS A 106 12.78 -27.00 -16.84
N GLU A 107 12.87 -26.18 -15.80
CA GLU A 107 13.35 -26.58 -14.47
C GLU A 107 12.43 -26.02 -13.41
N THR A 108 11.70 -26.93 -12.72
CA THR A 108 10.88 -26.55 -11.57
C THR A 108 11.77 -25.95 -10.50
N THR A 109 11.65 -24.66 -10.27
CA THR A 109 12.41 -23.92 -9.25
C THR A 109 12.08 -24.48 -7.86
N ARG A 110 13.06 -25.11 -7.19
CA ARG A 110 12.89 -25.70 -5.86
C ARG A 110 13.47 -24.78 -4.79
N PRO A 111 12.87 -24.75 -3.58
CA PRO A 111 13.47 -24.06 -2.45
C PRO A 111 14.87 -24.58 -2.14
N LYS A 112 15.82 -23.66 -1.94
CA LYS A 112 17.19 -23.96 -1.50
C LYS A 112 17.41 -23.55 -0.04
N VAL A 113 16.43 -22.87 0.55
CA VAL A 113 16.41 -22.40 1.93
C VAL A 113 15.20 -22.98 2.68
N PRO A 114 15.25 -23.06 4.01
CA PRO A 114 14.12 -23.58 4.78
C PRO A 114 12.87 -22.66 4.66
N LEU A 115 11.70 -23.28 4.58
CA LEU A 115 10.44 -22.58 4.70
C LEU A 115 10.15 -22.32 6.19
N GLU A 116 10.18 -21.07 6.59
CA GLU A 116 9.94 -20.67 7.97
C GLU A 116 8.60 -19.96 8.12
N ARG A 117 7.84 -20.30 9.18
CA ARG A 117 6.60 -19.60 9.50
C ARG A 117 6.82 -18.12 9.80
N SER A 118 8.00 -17.75 10.30
CA SER A 118 8.38 -16.40 10.70
C SER A 118 8.33 -15.35 9.58
N ILE A 119 8.40 -15.78 8.31
CA ILE A 119 8.28 -14.88 7.16
C ILE A 119 6.84 -14.49 6.86
N PHE A 120 5.83 -15.24 7.33
CA PHE A 120 4.40 -14.96 7.14
C PHE A 120 3.91 -14.07 8.29
N ARG A 121 3.90 -12.76 8.05
CA ARG A 121 3.63 -11.73 9.07
C ARG A 121 2.18 -11.26 9.04
N ALA A 122 1.86 -10.30 9.93
CA ALA A 122 0.50 -9.80 10.08
C ALA A 122 -0.08 -9.12 8.82
N TYR A 123 0.77 -8.55 7.93
CA TYR A 123 0.29 -7.75 6.77
C TYR A 123 1.00 -8.07 5.46
N ASP A 124 2.03 -8.90 5.49
CA ASP A 124 2.80 -9.30 4.32
C ASP A 124 3.62 -10.55 4.59
N ILE A 125 4.18 -11.10 3.54
CA ILE A 125 5.24 -12.12 3.65
C ILE A 125 6.56 -11.40 3.49
N ARG A 126 7.52 -11.64 4.40
CA ARG A 126 8.80 -10.94 4.39
C ARG A 126 9.93 -11.78 4.97
N GLY A 127 10.99 -11.96 4.20
CA GLY A 127 12.16 -12.73 4.59
C GLY A 127 13.47 -12.10 4.14
N VAL A 128 14.58 -12.68 4.61
CA VAL A 128 15.94 -12.38 4.18
C VAL A 128 16.28 -13.29 3.01
N VAL A 129 16.62 -12.67 1.88
CA VAL A 129 16.89 -13.39 0.64
C VAL A 129 18.16 -14.25 0.79
N GLY A 130 18.06 -15.53 0.43
CA GLY A 130 19.13 -16.50 0.60
C GLY A 130 19.25 -17.13 1.97
N THR A 131 18.44 -16.67 2.95
CA THR A 131 18.40 -17.24 4.30
C THR A 131 17.08 -17.99 4.54
N ASN A 132 15.96 -17.33 4.34
CA ASN A 132 14.62 -17.92 4.51
C ASN A 132 13.62 -17.46 3.43
N LEU A 133 14.11 -16.83 2.37
CA LEU A 133 13.33 -16.48 1.19
C LEU A 133 14.19 -16.67 -0.06
N ASP A 134 13.66 -17.41 -1.04
CA ASP A 134 14.25 -17.58 -2.37
C ASP A 134 13.16 -17.77 -3.44
N ALA A 135 13.57 -17.92 -4.69
CA ALA A 135 12.64 -18.13 -5.81
C ALA A 135 11.82 -19.42 -5.67
N GLY A 136 12.37 -20.46 -5.02
CA GLY A 136 11.65 -21.71 -4.78
C GLY A 136 10.53 -21.53 -3.76
N ILE A 137 10.76 -20.76 -2.68
CA ILE A 137 9.72 -20.39 -1.72
C ILE A 137 8.68 -19.46 -2.38
N ALA A 138 9.14 -18.50 -3.21
CA ALA A 138 8.23 -17.64 -3.98
C ALA A 138 7.31 -18.48 -4.88
N ARG A 139 7.83 -19.53 -5.51
CA ARG A 139 7.03 -20.46 -6.30
C ARG A 139 5.97 -21.19 -5.47
N LEU A 140 6.32 -21.71 -4.30
CA LEU A 140 5.35 -22.35 -3.41
C LEU A 140 4.24 -21.38 -2.97
N ILE A 141 4.61 -20.13 -2.68
CA ILE A 141 3.64 -19.05 -2.38
C ILE A 141 2.73 -18.81 -3.58
N GLY A 142 3.29 -18.75 -4.80
CA GLY A 142 2.53 -18.59 -6.04
C GLY A 142 1.55 -19.74 -6.29
N GLU A 143 1.93 -20.99 -6.02
CA GLU A 143 1.05 -22.16 -6.12
C GLU A 143 -0.17 -22.04 -5.19
N VAL A 144 0.05 -21.58 -3.95
CA VAL A 144 -1.04 -21.40 -2.99
C VAL A 144 -1.93 -20.21 -3.39
N ILE A 145 -1.35 -19.07 -3.76
CA ILE A 145 -2.14 -17.92 -4.21
C ILE A 145 -2.96 -18.29 -5.44
N GLY A 146 -2.36 -18.96 -6.42
CA GLY A 146 -3.07 -19.45 -7.60
C GLY A 146 -4.20 -20.40 -7.24
N THR A 147 -3.99 -21.31 -6.29
CA THR A 147 -5.03 -22.19 -5.76
C THR A 147 -6.19 -21.41 -5.14
N MET A 148 -5.87 -20.39 -4.30
CA MET A 148 -6.89 -19.52 -3.68
C MET A 148 -7.72 -18.76 -4.72
N LEU A 149 -7.08 -18.33 -5.81
CA LEU A 149 -7.77 -17.66 -6.92
C LEU A 149 -8.73 -18.62 -7.63
N VAL A 150 -8.26 -19.82 -7.99
CA VAL A 150 -9.08 -20.84 -8.66
C VAL A 150 -10.26 -21.26 -7.78
N GLU A 151 -10.07 -21.46 -6.47
CA GLU A 151 -11.14 -21.74 -5.51
C GLU A 151 -12.21 -20.65 -5.47
N LYS A 152 -11.86 -19.40 -5.79
CA LYS A 152 -12.78 -18.24 -5.90
C LYS A 152 -13.35 -18.04 -7.32
N GLY A 153 -12.98 -18.88 -8.28
CA GLY A 153 -13.36 -18.72 -9.68
C GLY A 153 -12.65 -17.59 -10.41
N LEU A 154 -11.51 -17.11 -9.87
CA LEU A 154 -10.68 -16.07 -10.46
C LEU A 154 -9.59 -16.71 -11.32
N HIS A 155 -9.36 -16.16 -12.53
CA HIS A 155 -8.49 -16.78 -13.53
C HIS A 155 -7.24 -15.95 -13.85
N GLY A 156 -7.06 -14.78 -13.22
CA GLY A 156 -5.93 -13.90 -13.50
C GLY A 156 -5.50 -13.04 -12.33
N ILE A 157 -4.26 -12.59 -12.39
CA ILE A 157 -3.61 -11.80 -11.35
C ILE A 157 -2.57 -10.85 -11.93
N VAL A 158 -2.47 -9.66 -11.36
CA VAL A 158 -1.42 -8.68 -11.67
C VAL A 158 -0.19 -8.95 -10.81
N VAL A 159 1.00 -8.98 -11.39
CA VAL A 159 2.26 -9.07 -10.66
C VAL A 159 3.18 -7.91 -11.04
N GLY A 160 3.68 -7.21 -10.04
CA GLY A 160 4.70 -6.18 -10.21
C GLY A 160 5.78 -6.32 -9.13
N TYR A 161 6.94 -5.71 -9.34
CA TYR A 161 8.05 -5.83 -8.40
C TYR A 161 8.83 -4.52 -8.27
N ASP A 162 9.49 -4.33 -7.12
CA ASP A 162 10.33 -3.15 -6.86
C ASP A 162 11.73 -3.27 -7.49
N GLY A 163 12.55 -2.21 -7.37
CA GLY A 163 13.90 -2.13 -7.96
C GLY A 163 14.98 -2.94 -7.25
N ARG A 164 14.67 -3.82 -6.31
CA ARG A 164 15.68 -4.66 -5.64
C ARG A 164 16.22 -5.71 -6.58
N LEU A 165 17.52 -6.00 -6.47
CA LEU A 165 18.20 -7.01 -7.32
C LEU A 165 17.58 -8.41 -7.21
N SER A 166 16.98 -8.73 -6.07
CA SER A 166 16.32 -10.01 -5.82
C SER A 166 14.89 -10.08 -6.38
N SER A 167 14.24 -8.93 -6.66
CA SER A 167 12.81 -8.88 -6.96
C SER A 167 12.45 -9.60 -8.25
N VAL A 168 13.26 -9.49 -9.29
CA VAL A 168 13.03 -10.18 -10.56
C VAL A 168 12.97 -11.70 -10.36
N LYS A 169 14.00 -12.29 -9.69
CA LYS A 169 14.04 -13.73 -9.46
C LYS A 169 12.89 -14.24 -8.58
N LEU A 170 12.47 -13.45 -7.60
CA LEU A 170 11.33 -13.80 -6.75
C LEU A 170 10.01 -13.69 -7.51
N ALA A 171 9.86 -12.68 -8.37
CA ALA A 171 8.71 -12.53 -9.25
C ALA A 171 8.61 -13.68 -10.25
N ASP A 172 9.73 -14.10 -10.84
CA ASP A 172 9.78 -15.26 -11.74
C ASP A 172 9.31 -16.54 -11.04
N GLY A 173 9.83 -16.81 -9.84
CA GLY A 173 9.39 -17.95 -9.04
C GLY A 173 7.91 -17.89 -8.69
N LEU A 174 7.42 -16.72 -8.25
CA LEU A 174 6.01 -16.50 -7.95
C LEU A 174 5.13 -16.77 -9.18
N ASN A 175 5.51 -16.22 -10.34
CA ASN A 175 4.79 -16.38 -11.60
C ASN A 175 4.75 -17.86 -12.03
N GLU A 176 5.86 -18.60 -11.90
CA GLU A 176 5.90 -20.04 -12.15
C GLU A 176 4.86 -20.78 -11.30
N GLY A 177 4.74 -20.44 -10.01
CA GLY A 177 3.77 -21.03 -9.11
C GLY A 177 2.33 -20.71 -9.53
N LEU A 178 2.02 -19.44 -9.81
CA LEU A 178 0.69 -18.97 -10.25
C LEU A 178 0.25 -19.67 -11.53
N VAL A 179 1.12 -19.70 -12.54
CA VAL A 179 0.86 -20.33 -13.83
C VAL A 179 0.65 -21.87 -13.67
N SER A 180 1.42 -22.52 -12.78
CA SER A 180 1.24 -23.96 -12.51
C SER A 180 -0.12 -24.30 -11.89
N ALA A 181 -0.74 -23.38 -11.19
CA ALA A 181 -2.09 -23.50 -10.65
C ALA A 181 -3.20 -23.17 -11.70
N GLY A 182 -2.85 -22.74 -12.91
CA GLY A 182 -3.79 -22.43 -13.99
C GLY A 182 -4.23 -20.96 -14.05
N VAL A 183 -3.51 -20.07 -13.39
CA VAL A 183 -3.82 -18.64 -13.34
C VAL A 183 -3.01 -17.88 -14.39
N SER A 184 -3.67 -16.97 -15.12
CA SER A 184 -3.00 -16.05 -16.05
C SER A 184 -2.36 -14.90 -15.30
N VAL A 185 -1.14 -14.52 -15.69
CA VAL A 185 -0.35 -13.50 -15.00
C VAL A 185 -0.14 -12.28 -15.91
N LEU A 186 -0.67 -11.13 -15.49
CA LEU A 186 -0.33 -9.84 -16.05
C LEU A 186 0.89 -9.28 -15.32
N ASN A 187 2.08 -9.52 -15.87
CA ASN A 187 3.31 -8.97 -15.31
C ASN A 187 3.50 -7.52 -15.80
N ILE A 188 3.38 -6.56 -14.89
CA ILE A 188 3.54 -5.12 -15.18
C ILE A 188 4.98 -4.62 -14.94
N GLY A 189 5.91 -5.52 -14.66
CA GLY A 189 7.33 -5.23 -14.55
C GLY A 189 7.73 -4.51 -13.26
N GLN A 190 8.80 -3.71 -13.37
CA GLN A 190 9.37 -2.97 -12.24
C GLN A 190 8.55 -1.70 -11.97
N VAL A 191 7.74 -1.73 -10.92
CA VAL A 191 6.83 -0.65 -10.53
C VAL A 191 6.77 -0.49 -9.02
N PRO A 192 6.44 0.70 -8.50
CA PRO A 192 6.13 0.85 -7.07
C PRO A 192 4.79 0.18 -6.73
N THR A 193 4.65 -0.30 -5.49
CA THR A 193 3.47 -1.01 -4.99
C THR A 193 2.12 -0.35 -5.33
N PRO A 194 1.93 0.99 -5.26
CA PRO A 194 0.67 1.61 -5.62
C PRO A 194 0.22 1.36 -7.08
N LEU A 195 1.15 1.17 -8.00
CA LEU A 195 0.81 0.85 -9.40
C LEU A 195 0.27 -0.58 -9.56
N VAL A 196 0.69 -1.52 -8.71
CA VAL A 196 0.08 -2.85 -8.68
C VAL A 196 -1.39 -2.73 -8.24
N TYR A 197 -1.68 -1.97 -7.18
CA TYR A 197 -3.06 -1.74 -6.73
C TYR A 197 -3.89 -0.98 -7.78
N PHE A 198 -3.31 0.03 -8.42
CA PHE A 198 -3.97 0.73 -9.51
C PHE A 198 -4.33 -0.23 -10.65
N ALA A 199 -3.42 -1.13 -11.02
CA ALA A 199 -3.66 -2.11 -12.08
C ALA A 199 -4.78 -3.10 -11.71
N THR A 200 -4.92 -3.53 -10.44
CA THR A 200 -6.03 -4.39 -10.01
C THR A 200 -7.40 -3.70 -10.11
N HIS A 201 -7.45 -2.37 -10.08
CA HIS A 201 -8.69 -1.62 -10.25
C HIS A 201 -8.97 -1.19 -11.70
N ASN A 202 -7.96 -1.25 -12.57
CA ASN A 202 -8.04 -0.74 -13.94
C ASN A 202 -7.73 -1.80 -15.01
N SER A 203 -7.63 -3.07 -14.64
CA SER A 203 -7.54 -4.22 -15.56
C SER A 203 -8.71 -5.16 -15.34
N GLU A 204 -8.75 -6.23 -16.10
CA GLU A 204 -9.73 -7.32 -15.91
C GLU A 204 -9.46 -8.17 -14.65
N PHE A 205 -8.27 -8.03 -14.02
CA PHE A 205 -7.86 -8.82 -12.87
C PHE A 205 -7.97 -8.00 -11.58
N THR A 206 -8.85 -8.42 -10.68
CA THR A 206 -9.09 -7.78 -9.38
C THR A 206 -8.08 -8.17 -8.30
N SER A 207 -7.12 -9.03 -8.65
CA SER A 207 -6.11 -9.58 -7.73
C SER A 207 -4.70 -9.16 -8.15
N GLY A 208 -3.80 -9.01 -7.18
CA GLY A 208 -2.42 -8.59 -7.48
C GLY A 208 -1.42 -8.94 -6.39
N VAL A 209 -0.16 -9.10 -6.79
CA VAL A 209 0.97 -9.26 -5.88
C VAL A 209 2.06 -8.24 -6.21
N SER A 210 2.48 -7.50 -5.20
CA SER A 210 3.66 -6.65 -5.26
C SER A 210 4.84 -7.35 -4.58
N VAL A 211 5.88 -7.68 -5.35
CA VAL A 211 7.13 -8.22 -4.83
C VAL A 211 8.00 -7.05 -4.37
N THR A 212 8.15 -6.90 -3.05
CA THR A 212 8.81 -5.73 -2.47
C THR A 212 9.36 -5.98 -1.08
N GLY A 213 10.54 -5.42 -0.81
CA GLY A 213 11.10 -5.33 0.53
C GLY A 213 10.61 -4.08 1.29
N SER A 214 9.77 -3.21 0.68
CA SER A 214 9.30 -1.97 1.27
C SER A 214 10.47 -1.10 1.81
N HIS A 215 10.42 -0.70 3.10
CA HIS A 215 11.44 0.10 3.78
C HIS A 215 12.52 -0.73 4.48
N ASN A 216 12.53 -2.07 4.29
CA ASN A 216 13.53 -2.92 4.92
C ASN A 216 14.91 -2.81 4.24
N PRO A 217 15.98 -3.27 4.92
CA PRO A 217 17.32 -3.36 4.36
C PRO A 217 17.37 -4.07 3.00
N PRO A 218 18.44 -3.90 2.21
CA PRO A 218 18.54 -4.43 0.85
C PRO A 218 18.48 -5.94 0.72
N ASP A 219 18.84 -6.68 1.77
CA ASP A 219 18.80 -8.14 1.88
C ASP A 219 17.41 -8.72 2.14
N TYR A 220 16.43 -7.87 2.50
CA TYR A 220 15.05 -8.27 2.65
C TYR A 220 14.27 -8.18 1.34
N ASN A 221 13.27 -9.04 1.21
CA ASN A 221 12.22 -8.92 0.20
C ASN A 221 10.94 -9.61 0.70
N GLY A 222 9.85 -9.56 -0.09
CA GLY A 222 8.60 -10.18 0.31
C GLY A 222 7.45 -9.92 -0.65
N PHE A 223 6.23 -10.19 -0.18
CA PHE A 223 5.02 -10.14 -1.01
C PHE A 223 3.89 -9.42 -0.28
N LYS A 224 3.30 -8.43 -0.95
CA LYS A 224 2.03 -7.81 -0.57
C LYS A 224 0.95 -8.32 -1.52
N ILE A 225 -0.12 -8.86 -0.96
CA ILE A 225 -1.07 -9.67 -1.70
C ILE A 225 -2.46 -9.06 -1.59
N VAL A 226 -3.12 -8.90 -2.74
CA VAL A 226 -4.52 -8.54 -2.87
C VAL A 226 -5.24 -9.67 -3.62
N ILE A 227 -6.33 -10.16 -3.08
CA ILE A 227 -7.20 -11.14 -3.74
C ILE A 227 -8.62 -10.57 -3.81
N ASP A 228 -9.15 -10.45 -5.02
CA ASP A 228 -10.50 -9.91 -5.26
C ASP A 228 -10.73 -8.54 -4.59
N GLY A 229 -9.77 -7.63 -4.75
CA GLY A 229 -9.80 -6.30 -4.15
C GLY A 229 -9.53 -6.25 -2.65
N HIS A 230 -9.37 -7.39 -1.96
CA HIS A 230 -9.10 -7.47 -0.53
C HIS A 230 -7.60 -7.72 -0.28
N THR A 231 -6.96 -6.86 0.53
CA THR A 231 -5.57 -7.03 0.95
C THR A 231 -5.50 -8.09 2.05
N LEU A 232 -4.74 -9.16 1.83
CA LEU A 232 -4.58 -10.23 2.81
C LEU A 232 -3.87 -9.76 4.07
N SER A 233 -4.35 -10.24 5.23
CA SER A 233 -3.78 -9.92 6.53
C SER A 233 -4.01 -11.04 7.55
N GLY A 234 -3.26 -11.01 8.67
CA GLY A 234 -3.44 -11.92 9.81
C GLY A 234 -3.44 -13.39 9.41
N ASP A 235 -4.54 -14.06 9.73
CA ASP A 235 -4.70 -15.51 9.51
C ASP A 235 -4.72 -15.91 8.04
N GLU A 236 -5.08 -14.99 7.14
CA GLU A 236 -5.05 -15.25 5.70
C GLU A 236 -3.60 -15.42 5.21
N ILE A 237 -2.68 -14.59 5.71
CA ILE A 237 -1.24 -14.71 5.40
C ILE A 237 -0.65 -15.98 6.02
N THR A 238 -0.97 -16.29 7.28
CA THR A 238 -0.48 -17.51 7.93
C THR A 238 -1.09 -18.77 7.31
N GLY A 239 -2.31 -18.70 6.83
CA GLY A 239 -2.97 -19.77 6.09
C GLY A 239 -2.25 -20.16 4.81
N ILE A 240 -1.50 -19.23 4.17
CA ILE A 240 -0.64 -19.57 3.02
C ILE A 240 0.45 -20.55 3.46
N PHE A 241 1.12 -20.31 4.60
CA PHE A 241 2.12 -21.21 5.14
C PHE A 241 1.54 -22.59 5.40
N GLU A 242 0.38 -22.66 6.05
CA GLU A 242 -0.29 -23.92 6.39
C GLU A 242 -0.63 -24.72 5.13
N ARG A 243 -1.17 -24.06 4.10
CA ARG A 243 -1.45 -24.71 2.80
C ARG A 243 -0.19 -25.24 2.11
N ILE A 244 0.96 -24.54 2.21
CA ILE A 244 2.24 -25.04 1.66
C ILE A 244 2.66 -26.32 2.41
N VAL A 245 2.63 -26.30 3.74
CA VAL A 245 3.04 -27.45 4.57
C VAL A 245 2.14 -28.67 4.34
N GLU A 246 0.83 -28.44 4.23
CA GLU A 246 -0.18 -29.49 3.99
C GLU A 246 -0.27 -29.90 2.51
N LYS A 247 0.49 -29.24 1.62
CA LYS A 247 0.46 -29.47 0.17
C LYS A 247 -0.95 -29.31 -0.43
N LYS A 248 -1.74 -28.41 0.13
CA LYS A 248 -3.09 -28.08 -0.36
C LYS A 248 -3.00 -27.09 -1.53
N VAL A 249 -2.54 -27.61 -2.67
CA VAL A 249 -2.39 -26.85 -3.92
C VAL A 249 -3.05 -27.56 -5.07
N VAL A 250 -3.71 -26.80 -5.93
CA VAL A 250 -4.26 -27.29 -7.19
C VAL A 250 -3.14 -27.24 -8.24
N LYS A 251 -3.02 -28.31 -8.99
CA LYS A 251 -2.23 -28.33 -10.23
C LYS A 251 -3.19 -28.38 -11.40
N ALA A 252 -3.18 -27.33 -12.20
CA ALA A 252 -4.05 -27.30 -13.38
C ALA A 252 -3.55 -28.30 -14.45
N GLN A 253 -4.51 -28.90 -15.15
CA GLN A 253 -4.18 -29.73 -16.32
C GLN A 253 -3.64 -28.88 -17.49
N GLN A 254 -4.09 -27.63 -17.59
CA GLN A 254 -3.57 -26.63 -18.52
C GLN A 254 -2.99 -25.48 -17.69
N PRO A 255 -1.67 -25.23 -17.78
CA PRO A 255 -1.06 -24.07 -17.13
C PRO A 255 -1.69 -22.78 -17.63
N GLY A 256 -1.69 -21.75 -16.78
CA GLY A 256 -1.99 -20.38 -17.18
C GLY A 256 -0.95 -19.80 -18.16
N HIS A 257 -1.05 -18.52 -18.44
CA HIS A 257 -0.14 -17.83 -19.37
C HIS A 257 0.27 -16.44 -18.83
#